data_d9b6f9d4e96cd332b746258d82ea105e
#
_entry.id   d9b6f9d4e96cd332b746258d82ea105e
#
_cell.length_a   1.000
_cell.length_b   1.000
_cell.length_c   1.000
_cell.angle_alpha   90.00
_cell.angle_beta   90.00
_cell.angle_gamma   90.00
#
_symmetry.space_group_name_H-M   'P 1'
#
loop_
_entity.id
_entity.type
_entity.pdbx_description
1 polymer ?
#
loop_
_entity_poly.entity_id
_entity_poly.type
_entity_poly.pdbx_seq_one_letter_code
_entity_poly.pdbx_strand_id
1 'polypeptide(L)'
;ITQTLDACHVLIPYREQILRDARQVRKSPALRLLVCLLEQWVRIGGNLNDSSYTPPEGIDFLHLFPAIPTMPETVAYLRQRNVPESVIIATMQEYDASVQMRLLATGKPCFTVDRLNWLQRLIHNRYLHIGRFNFDLPAKHPLGVRVYKSCDGEIALLADDVQIRETDEAFIGRPCVNGLVQEKTVTLPKACWRQRLGPDDRLVNIHIPRAGAFDKQTVLQSFQQAREVFAACYPDEPFEAFRCCSW
;
A
#
# COMPACT_ATOMS: atom_id res chain seq x y z
N ILE A 1 -2.47 14.00 -21.70
CA ILE A 1 -1.27 13.60 -20.91
C ILE A 1 -0.71 14.82 -20.20
N THR A 2 -0.19 15.83 -20.88
CA THR A 2 0.47 16.99 -20.24
C THR A 2 -0.43 17.66 -19.22
N GLN A 3 -1.66 18.00 -19.57
CA GLN A 3 -2.64 18.59 -18.65
C GLN A 3 -2.86 17.74 -17.38
N THR A 4 -2.92 16.43 -17.53
CA THR A 4 -3.09 15.50 -16.41
C THR A 4 -1.88 15.50 -15.50
N LEU A 5 -0.68 15.38 -16.06
CA LEU A 5 0.56 15.39 -15.28
C LEU A 5 0.76 16.71 -14.53
N ASP A 6 0.42 17.85 -15.18
CA ASP A 6 0.47 19.17 -14.57
C ASP A 6 -0.55 19.33 -13.45
N ALA A 7 -1.81 18.95 -13.70
CA ALA A 7 -2.88 19.04 -12.71
C ALA A 7 -2.67 18.16 -11.49
N CYS A 8 -1.97 17.04 -11.66
CA CYS A 8 -1.62 16.12 -10.58
C CYS A 8 -0.22 16.37 -9.98
N HIS A 9 0.54 17.31 -10.51
CA HIS A 9 1.91 17.66 -10.10
C HIS A 9 2.88 16.45 -10.09
N VAL A 10 2.77 15.56 -11.08
CA VAL A 10 3.56 14.33 -11.15
C VAL A 10 4.41 14.24 -12.42
N LEU A 11 5.54 13.56 -12.34
CA LEU A 11 6.41 13.16 -13.47
C LEU A 11 6.88 14.34 -14.34
N ILE A 12 6.92 15.53 -13.79
CA ILE A 12 7.30 16.76 -14.49
C ILE A 12 8.70 16.63 -15.15
N PRO A 13 9.74 16.10 -14.48
CA PRO A 13 11.07 15.95 -15.09
C PRO A 13 11.11 14.99 -16.28
N TYR A 14 10.14 14.09 -16.41
CA TYR A 14 10.11 13.04 -17.43
C TYR A 14 9.11 13.32 -18.56
N ARG A 15 8.46 14.48 -18.55
CA ARG A 15 7.37 14.85 -19.48
C ARG A 15 7.75 14.64 -20.95
N GLU A 16 8.91 15.12 -21.37
CA GLU A 16 9.31 15.02 -22.78
C GLU A 16 9.49 13.57 -23.23
N GLN A 17 10.07 12.73 -22.36
CA GLN A 17 10.22 11.31 -22.66
C GLN A 17 8.86 10.61 -22.71
N ILE A 18 7.96 10.89 -21.77
CA ILE A 18 6.58 10.37 -21.76
C ILE A 18 5.85 10.76 -23.05
N LEU A 19 5.97 12.02 -23.48
CA LEU A 19 5.35 12.50 -24.73
C LEU A 19 5.96 11.87 -25.97
N ARG A 20 7.26 11.57 -25.97
CA ARG A 20 7.91 10.84 -27.06
C ARG A 20 7.34 9.43 -27.19
N ASP A 21 7.26 8.72 -26.08
CA ASP A 21 6.72 7.37 -26.01
C ASP A 21 5.23 7.34 -26.40
N ALA A 22 4.45 8.33 -25.94
CA ALA A 22 3.05 8.48 -26.34
C ALA A 22 2.86 8.65 -27.84
N ARG A 23 3.77 9.37 -28.53
CA ARG A 23 3.73 9.50 -29.99
C ARG A 23 4.00 8.15 -30.67
N GLN A 24 4.88 7.32 -30.13
CA GLN A 24 5.12 5.97 -30.66
C GLN A 24 3.88 5.09 -30.47
N VAL A 25 3.30 5.07 -29.26
CA VAL A 25 2.05 4.34 -28.97
C VAL A 25 0.94 4.78 -29.93
N ARG A 26 0.76 6.10 -30.15
CA ARG A 26 -0.27 6.62 -31.03
C ARG A 26 -0.13 6.16 -32.49
N LYS A 27 1.10 5.97 -32.96
CA LYS A 27 1.38 5.53 -34.34
C LYS A 27 1.17 4.02 -34.55
N SER A 28 1.22 3.21 -33.49
CA SER A 28 1.08 1.75 -33.59
C SER A 28 -0.30 1.29 -33.12
N PRO A 29 -1.14 0.70 -34.01
CA PRO A 29 -2.42 0.11 -33.60
C PRO A 29 -2.27 -0.96 -32.53
N ALA A 30 -1.23 -1.81 -32.62
CA ALA A 30 -0.96 -2.87 -31.65
C ALA A 30 -0.65 -2.31 -30.26
N LEU A 31 0.19 -1.25 -30.17
CA LEU A 31 0.50 -0.61 -28.88
C LEU A 31 -0.71 0.10 -28.28
N ARG A 32 -1.55 0.74 -29.11
CA ARG A 32 -2.81 1.34 -28.62
C ARG A 32 -3.74 0.28 -28.03
N LEU A 33 -3.91 -0.85 -28.75
CA LEU A 33 -4.72 -1.96 -28.24
C LEU A 33 -4.14 -2.49 -26.91
N LEU A 34 -2.83 -2.66 -26.84
CA LEU A 34 -2.15 -3.10 -25.61
C LEU A 34 -2.40 -2.16 -24.44
N VAL A 35 -2.26 -0.84 -24.63
CA VAL A 35 -2.55 0.15 -23.58
C VAL A 35 -4.01 0.07 -23.14
N CYS A 36 -4.97 -0.08 -24.07
CA CYS A 36 -6.38 -0.25 -23.72
C CYS A 36 -6.63 -1.54 -22.92
N LEU A 37 -5.98 -2.64 -23.28
CA LEU A 37 -6.10 -3.90 -22.54
C LEU A 37 -5.49 -3.78 -21.12
N LEU A 38 -4.33 -3.15 -21.00
CA LEU A 38 -3.69 -2.87 -19.72
C LEU A 38 -4.56 -1.93 -18.85
N GLU A 39 -5.21 -0.93 -19.43
CA GLU A 39 -6.12 -0.06 -18.70
C GLU A 39 -7.31 -0.84 -18.14
N GLN A 40 -7.95 -1.68 -18.96
CA GLN A 40 -9.03 -2.54 -18.49
C GLN A 40 -8.55 -3.48 -17.38
N TRP A 41 -7.38 -4.08 -17.54
CA TRP A 41 -6.78 -4.95 -16.56
C TRP A 41 -6.54 -4.24 -15.21
N VAL A 42 -5.99 -3.04 -15.27
CA VAL A 42 -5.78 -2.22 -14.06
C VAL A 42 -7.10 -1.89 -13.39
N ARG A 43 -8.13 -1.50 -14.14
CA ARG A 43 -9.46 -1.14 -13.59
C ARG A 43 -10.16 -2.31 -12.88
N ILE A 44 -9.93 -3.55 -13.30
CA ILE A 44 -10.49 -4.74 -12.62
C ILE A 44 -9.61 -5.30 -11.50
N GLY A 45 -8.46 -4.68 -11.21
CA GLY A 45 -7.53 -5.13 -10.16
C GLY A 45 -6.72 -6.38 -10.52
N GLY A 46 -6.46 -6.61 -11.82
CA GLY A 46 -5.66 -7.75 -12.28
C GLY A 46 -4.18 -7.66 -11.88
N ASN A 47 -3.51 -8.81 -11.73
CA ASN A 47 -2.07 -8.89 -11.46
C ASN A 47 -1.30 -9.31 -12.72
N LEU A 48 -0.55 -8.38 -13.31
CA LEU A 48 0.21 -8.62 -14.53
C LEU A 48 1.48 -9.47 -14.32
N ASN A 49 1.93 -9.66 -13.08
CA ASN A 49 3.10 -10.47 -12.79
C ASN A 49 2.86 -11.98 -13.01
N ASP A 50 1.59 -12.41 -13.00
CA ASP A 50 1.22 -13.82 -13.19
C ASP A 50 1.05 -14.18 -14.68
N SER A 51 1.27 -13.21 -15.57
CA SER A 51 1.08 -13.40 -17.01
C SER A 51 2.40 -13.69 -17.72
N SER A 52 2.34 -14.42 -18.81
CA SER A 52 3.44 -14.58 -19.78
C SER A 52 3.70 -13.29 -20.60
N TYR A 53 3.22 -12.16 -20.10
CA TYR A 53 3.34 -10.88 -20.74
C TYR A 53 4.80 -10.42 -20.81
N THR A 54 5.29 -10.20 -22.01
CA THR A 54 6.61 -9.61 -22.26
C THR A 54 6.43 -8.18 -22.75
N PRO A 55 6.91 -7.17 -22.00
CA PRO A 55 6.82 -5.78 -22.43
C PRO A 55 7.52 -5.54 -23.77
N PRO A 56 6.93 -4.73 -24.67
CA PRO A 56 7.63 -4.28 -25.87
C PRO A 56 8.86 -3.47 -25.52
N GLU A 57 9.95 -3.69 -26.27
CA GLU A 57 11.18 -2.94 -26.09
C GLU A 57 11.08 -1.50 -26.63
N GLY A 58 11.86 -0.59 -26.06
CA GLY A 58 12.06 0.76 -26.58
C GLY A 58 10.98 1.78 -26.20
N ILE A 59 10.02 1.41 -25.33
CA ILE A 59 9.00 2.33 -24.82
C ILE A 59 9.03 2.30 -23.29
N ASP A 60 9.79 3.19 -22.72
CA ASP A 60 10.14 3.17 -21.28
C ASP A 60 8.97 3.49 -20.35
N PHE A 61 7.98 4.25 -20.82
CA PHE A 61 6.79 4.65 -20.08
C PHE A 61 5.50 3.96 -20.53
N LEU A 62 5.59 2.83 -21.25
CA LEU A 62 4.39 2.13 -21.76
C LEU A 62 3.38 1.82 -20.66
N HIS A 63 3.85 1.31 -19.51
CA HIS A 63 2.99 0.90 -18.38
C HIS A 63 2.44 2.08 -17.55
N LEU A 64 2.91 3.30 -17.83
CA LEU A 64 2.33 4.49 -17.23
C LEU A 64 1.01 4.89 -17.90
N PHE A 65 0.88 4.67 -19.22
CA PHE A 65 -0.27 5.16 -19.99
C PHE A 65 -1.62 4.64 -19.48
N PRO A 66 -1.76 3.38 -19.05
CA PRO A 66 -2.99 2.88 -18.42
C PRO A 66 -3.39 3.62 -17.14
N ALA A 67 -2.42 4.16 -16.39
CA ALA A 67 -2.66 4.85 -15.13
C ALA A 67 -2.99 6.35 -15.32
N ILE A 68 -2.57 6.98 -16.41
CA ILE A 68 -2.78 8.43 -16.62
C ILE A 68 -4.26 8.84 -16.54
N PRO A 69 -5.22 8.12 -17.16
CA PRO A 69 -6.64 8.49 -17.07
C PRO A 69 -7.20 8.41 -15.64
N THR A 70 -6.64 7.55 -14.79
CA THR A 70 -7.14 7.36 -13.42
C THR A 70 -6.62 8.42 -12.44
N MET A 71 -5.54 9.13 -12.76
CA MET A 71 -4.94 10.13 -11.86
C MET A 71 -5.93 11.24 -11.44
N PRO A 72 -6.67 11.91 -12.37
CA PRO A 72 -7.66 12.91 -11.97
C PRO A 72 -8.82 12.31 -11.15
N GLU A 73 -9.21 11.07 -11.46
CA GLU A 73 -10.27 10.34 -10.74
C GLU A 73 -9.83 10.12 -9.28
N THR A 74 -8.59 9.68 -9.07
CA THR A 74 -8.01 9.51 -7.72
C THR A 74 -7.95 10.83 -6.96
N VAL A 75 -7.45 11.90 -7.56
CA VAL A 75 -7.39 13.23 -6.91
C VAL A 75 -8.80 13.73 -6.55
N ALA A 76 -9.77 13.58 -7.46
CA ALA A 76 -11.15 13.97 -7.21
C ALA A 76 -11.76 13.18 -6.04
N TYR A 77 -11.54 11.86 -6.01
CA TYR A 77 -12.01 11.00 -4.91
C TYR A 77 -11.42 11.42 -3.56
N LEU A 78 -10.10 11.65 -3.49
CA LEU A 78 -9.43 12.05 -2.25
C LEU A 78 -9.93 13.41 -1.75
N ARG A 79 -10.15 14.36 -2.66
CA ARG A 79 -10.77 15.66 -2.33
C ARG A 79 -12.20 15.53 -1.82
N GLN A 80 -13.00 14.65 -2.44
CA GLN A 80 -14.37 14.36 -1.98
C GLN A 80 -14.38 13.76 -0.57
N ARG A 81 -13.34 13.01 -0.19
CA ARG A 81 -13.14 12.50 1.17
C ARG A 81 -12.58 13.55 2.14
N ASN A 82 -12.36 14.78 1.70
CA ASN A 82 -11.71 15.85 2.47
C ASN A 82 -10.28 15.51 2.94
N VAL A 83 -9.55 14.65 2.18
CA VAL A 83 -8.15 14.37 2.47
C VAL A 83 -7.34 15.66 2.31
N PRO A 84 -6.45 16.01 3.26
CA PRO A 84 -5.63 17.23 3.16
C PRO A 84 -4.83 17.28 1.86
N GLU A 85 -4.76 18.44 1.22
CA GLU A 85 -4.08 18.59 -0.09
C GLU A 85 -2.62 18.16 -0.04
N SER A 86 -1.92 18.40 1.08
CA SER A 86 -0.55 17.92 1.28
C SER A 86 -0.43 16.38 1.23
N VAL A 87 -1.43 15.66 1.74
CA VAL A 87 -1.50 14.20 1.69
C VAL A 87 -1.83 13.73 0.26
N ILE A 88 -2.73 14.44 -0.44
CA ILE A 88 -3.05 14.15 -1.85
C ILE A 88 -1.80 14.28 -2.71
N ILE A 89 -1.08 15.40 -2.60
CA ILE A 89 0.16 15.64 -3.35
C ILE A 89 1.20 14.55 -3.04
N ALA A 90 1.45 14.27 -1.75
CA ALA A 90 2.39 13.24 -1.34
C ALA A 90 2.00 11.85 -1.87
N THR A 91 0.70 11.52 -1.86
CA THR A 91 0.18 10.26 -2.39
C THR A 91 0.39 10.17 -3.91
N MET A 92 0.14 11.23 -4.65
CA MET A 92 0.36 11.26 -6.09
C MET A 92 1.84 11.20 -6.47
N GLN A 93 2.75 11.72 -5.65
CA GLN A 93 4.21 11.64 -5.86
C GLN A 93 4.77 10.20 -5.84
N GLU A 94 3.98 9.19 -5.49
CA GLU A 94 4.36 7.78 -5.65
C GLU A 94 4.63 7.39 -7.12
N TYR A 95 4.05 8.10 -8.08
CA TYR A 95 4.42 7.96 -9.49
C TYR A 95 5.87 8.38 -9.75
N ASP A 96 6.30 9.51 -9.19
CA ASP A 96 7.67 9.99 -9.27
C ASP A 96 8.64 9.04 -8.55
N ALA A 97 8.29 8.62 -7.33
CA ALA A 97 9.07 7.66 -6.54
C ALA A 97 9.29 6.35 -7.29
N SER A 98 8.27 5.87 -8.02
CA SER A 98 8.36 4.66 -8.85
C SER A 98 9.38 4.79 -9.97
N VAL A 99 9.44 5.93 -10.66
CA VAL A 99 10.43 6.21 -11.72
C VAL A 99 11.83 6.41 -11.12
N GLN A 100 11.93 7.15 -10.01
CA GLN A 100 13.20 7.39 -9.31
C GLN A 100 13.85 6.08 -8.85
N MET A 101 13.07 5.15 -8.30
CA MET A 101 13.59 3.84 -7.90
C MET A 101 14.20 3.08 -9.08
N ARG A 102 13.60 3.14 -10.26
CA ARG A 102 14.13 2.49 -11.47
C ARG A 102 15.37 3.22 -11.97
N LEU A 103 15.36 4.55 -12.00
CA LEU A 103 16.52 5.35 -12.36
C LEU A 103 17.74 5.00 -11.49
N LEU A 104 17.54 4.93 -10.16
CA LEU A 104 18.63 4.57 -9.23
C LEU A 104 19.13 3.13 -9.42
N ALA A 105 18.23 2.20 -9.74
CA ALA A 105 18.58 0.79 -9.92
C ALA A 105 19.24 0.48 -11.26
N THR A 106 18.89 1.20 -12.34
CA THR A 106 19.27 0.85 -13.72
C THR A 106 19.98 1.96 -14.48
N GLY A 107 20.08 3.16 -13.91
CA GLY A 107 20.59 4.36 -14.58
C GLY A 107 19.64 4.93 -15.64
N LYS A 108 18.43 4.36 -15.81
CA LYS A 108 17.47 4.74 -16.84
C LYS A 108 16.08 4.99 -16.24
N PRO A 109 15.47 6.17 -16.47
CA PRO A 109 14.11 6.42 -16.01
C PRO A 109 13.12 5.61 -16.85
N CYS A 110 12.29 4.82 -16.20
CA CYS A 110 11.21 4.06 -16.84
C CYS A 110 10.12 3.73 -15.84
N PHE A 111 8.94 3.38 -16.37
CA PHE A 111 7.81 2.93 -15.58
C PHE A 111 7.43 1.50 -15.96
N THR A 112 7.67 0.57 -15.07
CA THR A 112 7.59 -0.88 -15.32
C THR A 112 6.27 -1.49 -14.87
N VAL A 113 5.98 -2.71 -15.31
CA VAL A 113 4.76 -3.44 -14.98
C VAL A 113 4.61 -3.69 -13.48
N ASP A 114 5.71 -4.00 -12.77
CA ASP A 114 5.71 -4.16 -11.32
C ASP A 114 5.34 -2.87 -10.59
N ARG A 115 5.71 -1.70 -11.14
CA ARG A 115 5.29 -0.40 -10.60
C ARG A 115 3.81 -0.13 -10.86
N LEU A 116 3.30 -0.50 -12.04
CA LEU A 116 1.86 -0.43 -12.32
C LEU A 116 1.06 -1.30 -11.35
N ASN A 117 1.49 -2.55 -11.12
CA ASN A 117 0.85 -3.43 -10.14
C ASN A 117 0.90 -2.86 -8.71
N TRP A 118 2.04 -2.27 -8.32
CA TRP A 118 2.15 -1.61 -7.02
C TRP A 118 1.16 -0.45 -6.87
N LEU A 119 1.06 0.40 -7.90
CA LEU A 119 0.19 1.58 -7.87
C LEU A 119 -1.29 1.28 -8.08
N GLN A 120 -1.69 0.04 -8.36
CA GLN A 120 -3.11 -0.32 -8.39
C GLN A 120 -3.84 0.05 -7.09
N ARG A 121 -3.17 -0.06 -5.94
CA ARG A 121 -3.75 0.37 -4.66
C ARG A 121 -4.15 1.84 -4.65
N LEU A 122 -3.29 2.69 -5.22
CA LEU A 122 -3.56 4.11 -5.39
C LEU A 122 -4.66 4.34 -6.42
N ILE A 123 -4.62 3.67 -7.57
CA ILE A 123 -5.62 3.76 -8.63
C ILE A 123 -7.01 3.34 -8.11
N HIS A 124 -7.07 2.35 -7.23
CA HIS A 124 -8.30 1.89 -6.59
C HIS A 124 -8.65 2.66 -5.31
N ASN A 125 -7.97 3.78 -5.05
CA ASN A 125 -8.21 4.62 -3.87
C ASN A 125 -8.06 3.86 -2.54
N ARG A 126 -7.14 2.89 -2.48
CA ARG A 126 -6.89 2.05 -1.30
C ARG A 126 -5.56 2.36 -0.61
N TYR A 127 -5.00 3.54 -0.86
CA TYR A 127 -3.64 3.87 -0.48
C TYR A 127 -3.45 5.36 -0.24
N LEU A 128 -2.75 5.72 0.84
CA LEU A 128 -2.36 7.09 1.17
C LEU A 128 -0.89 7.15 1.58
N HIS A 129 -0.17 8.18 1.12
CA HIS A 129 1.14 8.54 1.66
C HIS A 129 0.98 9.62 2.73
N ILE A 130 1.30 9.29 3.99
CA ILE A 130 1.16 10.20 5.12
C ILE A 130 2.48 10.24 5.91
N GLY A 131 3.13 11.40 5.92
CA GLY A 131 4.42 11.56 6.60
C GLY A 131 5.49 10.64 6.02
N ARG A 132 6.00 9.70 6.82
CA ARG A 132 7.08 8.78 6.44
C ARG A 132 6.59 7.50 5.75
N PHE A 133 5.31 7.19 5.84
CA PHE A 133 4.79 5.88 5.48
C PHE A 133 3.71 5.92 4.42
N ASN A 134 3.57 4.78 3.77
CA ASN A 134 2.45 4.47 2.91
C ASN A 134 1.47 3.59 3.68
N PHE A 135 0.20 3.97 3.68
CA PHE A 135 -0.86 3.29 4.41
C PHE A 135 -1.90 2.74 3.41
N ASP A 136 -2.15 1.44 3.46
CA ASP A 136 -3.35 0.89 2.80
C ASP A 136 -4.59 1.30 3.60
N LEU A 137 -5.74 1.43 2.97
CA LEU A 137 -6.99 1.64 3.69
C LEU A 137 -7.35 0.43 4.55
N PRO A 138 -8.13 0.62 5.62
CA PRO A 138 -8.47 -0.45 6.55
C PRO A 138 -9.09 -1.66 5.87
N ALA A 139 -8.53 -2.84 6.14
CA ALA A 139 -9.02 -4.11 5.61
C ALA A 139 -8.77 -5.24 6.61
N LYS A 140 -9.49 -6.36 6.44
CA LYS A 140 -9.14 -7.60 7.12
C LYS A 140 -7.85 -8.15 6.50
N HIS A 141 -6.84 -8.35 7.32
CA HIS A 141 -5.58 -8.92 6.91
C HIS A 141 -5.27 -10.16 7.73
N PRO A 142 -4.80 -11.26 7.12
CA PRO A 142 -4.32 -12.39 7.89
C PRO A 142 -3.11 -11.96 8.71
N LEU A 143 -3.25 -11.94 10.04
CA LEU A 143 -2.16 -11.58 10.94
C LEU A 143 -1.15 -12.71 11.11
N GLY A 144 -1.60 -13.96 10.99
CA GLY A 144 -0.84 -15.15 11.39
C GLY A 144 -0.67 -15.28 12.91
N VAL A 145 -1.16 -14.28 13.68
CA VAL A 145 -1.14 -14.26 15.13
C VAL A 145 -2.41 -13.61 15.68
N ARG A 146 -2.80 -14.00 16.91
CA ARG A 146 -3.75 -13.21 17.74
C ARG A 146 -2.99 -12.45 18.80
N VAL A 147 -3.43 -11.25 19.09
CA VAL A 147 -2.81 -10.35 20.06
C VAL A 147 -3.61 -10.35 21.35
N TYR A 148 -2.94 -10.58 22.46
CA TYR A 148 -3.53 -10.54 23.79
C TYR A 148 -2.82 -9.47 24.63
N LYS A 149 -3.57 -8.83 25.52
CA LYS A 149 -3.04 -7.84 26.48
C LYS A 149 -3.42 -8.24 27.88
N SER A 150 -2.44 -8.22 28.79
CA SER A 150 -2.66 -8.46 30.22
C SER A 150 -3.24 -7.23 30.92
N CYS A 151 -3.72 -7.43 32.16
CA CYS A 151 -4.15 -6.34 33.05
C CYS A 151 -2.99 -5.38 33.40
N ASP A 152 -1.75 -5.88 33.40
CA ASP A 152 -0.54 -5.08 33.67
C ASP A 152 0.03 -4.42 32.39
N GLY A 153 -0.63 -4.62 31.25
CA GLY A 153 -0.25 -3.99 29.98
C GLY A 153 0.73 -4.79 29.13
N GLU A 154 1.13 -6.00 29.56
CA GLU A 154 1.97 -6.89 28.74
C GLU A 154 1.24 -7.34 27.48
N ILE A 155 2.00 -7.57 26.41
CA ILE A 155 1.47 -8.06 25.12
C ILE A 155 2.01 -9.47 24.87
N ALA A 156 1.10 -10.39 24.57
CA ALA A 156 1.42 -11.72 24.08
C ALA A 156 0.85 -11.93 22.68
N LEU A 157 1.64 -12.55 21.82
CA LEU A 157 1.23 -12.96 20.48
C LEU A 157 1.14 -14.49 20.47
N LEU A 158 -0.03 -15.04 20.11
CA LEU A 158 -0.19 -16.48 19.88
C LEU A 158 -0.35 -16.75 18.39
N ALA A 159 0.39 -17.72 17.86
CA ALA A 159 0.32 -18.10 16.46
C ALA A 159 -1.07 -18.65 16.10
N ASP A 160 -1.63 -18.15 15.00
CA ASP A 160 -2.98 -18.50 14.53
C ASP A 160 -2.94 -19.62 13.45
N ASP A 161 -1.73 -20.05 13.05
CA ASP A 161 -1.47 -21.19 12.15
C ASP A 161 -1.73 -22.55 12.81
N VAL A 162 -1.77 -22.57 14.15
CA VAL A 162 -2.10 -23.71 14.98
C VAL A 162 -3.31 -23.35 15.83
N GLN A 163 -4.24 -24.27 15.94
CA GLN A 163 -5.46 -24.04 16.70
C GLN A 163 -5.16 -23.56 18.13
N ILE A 164 -5.49 -22.28 18.39
CA ILE A 164 -5.51 -21.76 19.75
C ILE A 164 -6.68 -22.39 20.48
N ARG A 165 -6.38 -23.10 21.55
CA ARG A 165 -7.41 -23.67 22.42
C ARG A 165 -7.90 -22.61 23.40
N GLU A 166 -9.16 -22.29 23.30
CA GLU A 166 -9.84 -21.41 24.23
C GLU A 166 -10.71 -22.26 25.19
N THR A 167 -10.49 -22.06 26.48
CA THR A 167 -11.30 -22.65 27.55
C THR A 167 -12.05 -21.51 28.28
N ASP A 168 -12.90 -21.86 29.25
CA ASP A 168 -13.57 -20.85 30.07
C ASP A 168 -12.56 -20.03 30.90
N GLU A 169 -11.41 -20.60 31.23
CA GLU A 169 -10.42 -20.01 32.14
C GLU A 169 -9.20 -19.41 31.43
N ALA A 170 -8.84 -19.88 30.21
CA ALA A 170 -7.60 -19.49 29.57
C ALA A 170 -7.60 -19.59 28.03
N PHE A 171 -6.68 -18.85 27.41
CA PHE A 171 -6.22 -19.04 26.03
C PHE A 171 -4.91 -19.83 26.06
N ILE A 172 -4.80 -20.89 25.27
CA ILE A 172 -3.64 -21.79 25.22
C ILE A 172 -3.18 -21.88 23.77
N GLY A 173 -1.93 -21.51 23.52
CA GLY A 173 -1.38 -21.53 22.17
C GLY A 173 0.13 -21.40 22.15
N ARG A 174 0.73 -21.46 20.95
CA ARG A 174 2.17 -21.27 20.77
C ARG A 174 2.49 -19.78 20.68
N PRO A 175 3.38 -19.25 21.54
CA PRO A 175 3.72 -17.84 21.49
C PRO A 175 4.60 -17.53 20.26
N CYS A 176 4.42 -16.34 19.70
CA CYS A 176 5.28 -15.78 18.69
C CYS A 176 6.19 -14.72 19.34
N VAL A 177 7.49 -14.96 19.35
CA VAL A 177 8.50 -14.07 19.95
C VAL A 177 9.47 -13.65 18.86
N ASN A 178 9.66 -12.36 18.67
CA ASN A 178 10.54 -11.79 17.62
C ASN A 178 10.24 -12.35 16.21
N GLY A 179 8.95 -12.54 15.90
CA GLY A 179 8.49 -13.08 14.62
C GLY A 179 8.63 -14.61 14.45
N LEU A 180 9.12 -15.33 15.47
CA LEU A 180 9.29 -16.77 15.45
C LEU A 180 8.29 -17.46 16.36
N VAL A 181 7.57 -18.44 15.82
CA VAL A 181 6.64 -19.30 16.58
C VAL A 181 7.44 -20.28 17.44
N GLN A 182 7.18 -20.28 18.75
CA GLN A 182 7.84 -21.17 19.70
C GLN A 182 7.17 -22.54 19.71
N GLU A 183 7.93 -23.61 19.99
CA GLU A 183 7.39 -24.97 20.05
C GLU A 183 6.48 -25.22 21.28
N LYS A 184 6.85 -24.66 22.43
CA LYS A 184 6.12 -24.83 23.69
C LYS A 184 4.90 -23.90 23.74
N THR A 185 3.75 -24.45 24.08
CA THR A 185 2.55 -23.67 24.35
C THR A 185 2.67 -22.89 25.66
N VAL A 186 1.98 -21.76 25.70
CA VAL A 186 1.77 -20.97 26.91
C VAL A 186 0.28 -20.92 27.23
N THR A 187 -0.02 -20.69 28.51
CA THR A 187 -1.39 -20.53 29.00
C THR A 187 -1.54 -19.07 29.45
N LEU A 188 -2.50 -18.37 28.89
CA LEU A 188 -2.86 -16.99 29.22
C LEU A 188 -4.19 -16.99 30.00
N PRO A 189 -4.19 -16.87 31.35
CA PRO A 189 -5.41 -16.90 32.15
C PRO A 189 -6.37 -15.75 31.78
N LYS A 190 -7.63 -16.06 31.52
CA LYS A 190 -8.66 -15.05 31.20
C LYS A 190 -8.94 -14.08 32.36
N ALA A 191 -8.55 -14.43 33.57
CA ALA A 191 -8.60 -13.51 34.71
C ALA A 191 -7.75 -12.24 34.48
N CYS A 192 -6.58 -12.38 33.80
CA CYS A 192 -5.65 -11.29 33.53
C CYS A 192 -5.53 -10.92 32.05
N TRP A 193 -5.83 -11.82 31.12
CA TRP A 193 -5.59 -11.60 29.69
C TRP A 193 -6.89 -11.40 28.91
N ARG A 194 -6.84 -10.51 27.91
CA ARG A 194 -7.93 -10.26 26.99
C ARG A 194 -7.39 -10.25 25.56
N GLN A 195 -8.09 -10.89 24.64
CA GLN A 195 -7.81 -10.74 23.21
C GLN A 195 -8.05 -9.29 22.79
N ARG A 196 -7.13 -8.74 22.00
CA ARG A 196 -7.18 -7.38 21.48
C ARG A 196 -7.30 -7.35 19.97
N LEU A 197 -6.60 -8.29 19.29
CA LEU A 197 -6.69 -8.41 17.84
C LEU A 197 -6.81 -9.88 17.44
N GLY A 198 -7.64 -10.12 16.46
CA GLY A 198 -7.87 -11.42 15.85
C GLY A 198 -8.00 -11.36 14.32
N PRO A 199 -8.38 -12.47 13.68
CA PRO A 199 -8.42 -12.57 12.21
C PRO A 199 -9.50 -11.70 11.55
N ASP A 200 -10.52 -11.29 12.32
CA ASP A 200 -11.65 -10.50 11.82
C ASP A 200 -11.47 -9.00 11.97
N ASP A 201 -10.46 -8.57 12.70
CA ASP A 201 -10.21 -7.16 12.93
C ASP A 201 -9.67 -6.46 11.67
N ARG A 202 -10.11 -5.22 11.48
CA ARG A 202 -9.64 -4.39 10.38
C ARG A 202 -8.35 -3.69 10.79
N LEU A 203 -7.36 -3.78 9.93
CA LEU A 203 -6.03 -3.22 10.16
C LEU A 203 -5.63 -2.32 9.01
N VAL A 204 -4.83 -1.32 9.31
CA VAL A 204 -4.15 -0.50 8.32
C VAL A 204 -2.76 -1.07 8.08
N ASN A 205 -2.52 -1.58 6.88
CA ASN A 205 -1.20 -2.09 6.52
C ASN A 205 -0.26 -0.93 6.15
N ILE A 206 0.99 -1.01 6.61
CA ILE A 206 2.00 0.02 6.43
C ILE A 206 3.09 -0.49 5.50
N HIS A 207 3.47 0.34 4.54
CA HIS A 207 4.64 0.13 3.72
C HIS A 207 5.66 1.22 4.01
N ILE A 208 6.93 0.83 4.12
CA ILE A 208 8.04 1.73 4.44
C ILE A 208 8.77 2.08 3.14
N PRO A 209 8.60 3.31 2.60
CA PRO A 209 9.37 3.74 1.44
C PRO A 209 10.88 3.71 1.74
N ARG A 210 11.69 3.40 0.74
CA ARG A 210 13.16 3.31 0.89
C ARG A 210 13.82 4.66 1.22
N ALA A 211 13.27 5.75 0.70
CA ALA A 211 13.81 7.09 0.89
C ALA A 211 13.29 7.75 2.16
N GLY A 212 14.05 8.69 2.72
CA GLY A 212 13.67 9.53 3.84
C GLY A 212 14.20 9.04 5.19
N ALA A 213 14.24 9.94 6.17
CA ALA A 213 14.68 9.65 7.52
C ALA A 213 13.80 8.60 8.20
N PHE A 214 14.40 7.75 9.01
CA PHE A 214 13.72 6.72 9.80
C PHE A 214 14.12 6.88 11.27
N ASP A 215 13.78 8.01 11.83
CA ASP A 215 13.97 8.32 13.26
C ASP A 215 12.65 8.21 14.02
N LYS A 216 12.75 8.09 15.34
CA LYS A 216 11.61 7.88 16.23
C LYS A 216 10.56 9.00 16.12
N GLN A 217 10.99 10.25 15.98
CA GLN A 217 10.09 11.40 15.96
C GLN A 217 9.25 11.40 14.67
N THR A 218 9.91 11.24 13.53
CA THR A 218 9.26 11.17 12.21
C THR A 218 8.26 10.00 12.15
N VAL A 219 8.64 8.84 12.70
CA VAL A 219 7.76 7.67 12.78
C VAL A 219 6.52 7.95 13.61
N LEU A 220 6.67 8.49 14.82
CA LEU A 220 5.54 8.80 15.71
C LEU A 220 4.61 9.86 15.11
N GLN A 221 5.16 10.91 14.50
CA GLN A 221 4.38 11.94 13.82
C GLN A 221 3.54 11.36 12.66
N SER A 222 4.14 10.45 11.88
CA SER A 222 3.40 9.79 10.77
C SER A 222 2.22 8.96 11.27
N PHE A 223 2.37 8.23 12.38
CA PHE A 223 1.26 7.49 12.98
C PHE A 223 0.17 8.41 13.52
N GLN A 224 0.56 9.50 14.18
CA GLN A 224 -0.40 10.47 14.69
C GLN A 224 -1.20 11.10 13.54
N GLN A 225 -0.51 11.60 12.51
CA GLN A 225 -1.16 12.16 11.32
C GLN A 225 -2.07 11.14 10.63
N ALA A 226 -1.63 9.88 10.49
CA ALA A 226 -2.45 8.84 9.89
C ALA A 226 -3.75 8.62 10.69
N ARG A 227 -3.68 8.54 12.02
CA ARG A 227 -4.88 8.41 12.87
C ARG A 227 -5.85 9.58 12.66
N GLU A 228 -5.34 10.80 12.61
CA GLU A 228 -6.16 12.00 12.38
C GLU A 228 -6.82 11.99 11.00
N VAL A 229 -6.06 11.66 9.95
CA VAL A 229 -6.56 11.57 8.57
C VAL A 229 -7.61 10.46 8.45
N PHE A 230 -7.34 9.26 8.97
CA PHE A 230 -8.31 8.16 8.90
C PHE A 230 -9.59 8.49 9.68
N ALA A 231 -9.49 9.05 10.89
CA ALA A 231 -10.65 9.43 11.67
C ALA A 231 -11.50 10.51 10.99
N ALA A 232 -10.86 11.49 10.35
CA ALA A 232 -11.57 12.60 9.71
C ALA A 232 -12.12 12.24 8.32
N CYS A 233 -11.33 11.50 7.50
CA CYS A 233 -11.63 11.30 6.09
C CYS A 233 -12.28 9.94 5.79
N TYR A 234 -12.12 8.95 6.70
CA TYR A 234 -12.64 7.58 6.55
C TYR A 234 -13.36 7.09 7.82
N PRO A 235 -14.31 7.86 8.39
CA PRO A 235 -15.02 7.48 9.62
C PRO A 235 -15.87 6.22 9.45
N ASP A 236 -16.23 5.89 8.21
CA ASP A 236 -16.96 4.70 7.80
C ASP A 236 -16.06 3.45 7.69
N GLU A 237 -14.75 3.61 7.81
CA GLU A 237 -13.77 2.52 7.74
C GLU A 237 -12.92 2.45 9.02
N PRO A 238 -13.49 2.14 10.20
CA PRO A 238 -12.73 2.03 11.43
C PRO A 238 -11.70 0.89 11.37
N PHE A 239 -10.63 1.04 12.14
CA PHE A 239 -9.59 0.02 12.27
C PHE A 239 -9.05 -0.05 13.70
N GLU A 240 -8.50 -1.20 14.08
CA GLU A 240 -8.02 -1.47 15.44
C GLU A 240 -6.54 -1.16 15.62
N ALA A 241 -5.72 -1.40 14.59
CA ALA A 241 -4.28 -1.22 14.69
C ALA A 241 -3.60 -0.99 13.34
N PHE A 242 -2.39 -0.47 13.40
CA PHE A 242 -1.45 -0.48 12.29
C PHE A 242 -0.67 -1.80 12.27
N ARG A 243 -0.46 -2.34 11.08
CA ARG A 243 0.32 -3.54 10.83
C ARG A 243 1.47 -3.23 9.88
N CYS A 244 2.68 -3.65 10.21
CA CYS A 244 3.80 -3.64 9.30
C CYS A 244 4.25 -5.08 9.04
N CYS A 245 4.27 -5.49 7.78
CA CYS A 245 4.90 -6.74 7.35
C CYS A 245 6.19 -6.37 6.64
N SER A 246 7.33 -6.69 7.26
CA SER A 246 8.63 -6.69 6.58
C SER A 246 8.86 -8.08 5.98
N TRP A 247 9.13 -8.11 4.70
CA TRP A 247 9.57 -9.30 3.97
C TRP A 247 11.09 -9.26 3.85
#